data_74fbcadcdbd1528d634e2c49bd6a839f
#
_entry.id   74fbcadcdbd1528d634e2c49bd6a839f
#
_cell.length_a   1.000
_cell.length_b   1.000
_cell.length_c   1.000
_cell.angle_alpha   90.00
_cell.angle_beta   90.00
_cell.angle_gamma   90.00
#
_symmetry.space_group_name_H-M   'P 1'
#
loop_
_entity.id
_entity.type
_entity.pdbx_description
1 polymer ?
#
loop_
_entity_poly.entity_id
_entity_poly.type
_entity_poly.pdbx_seq_one_letter_code
_entity_poly.pdbx_strand_id
1 'polypeptide(L)'
;MKNIQHLTKEQQEFMPLFDGAFVENKPIPFPNRKGTTAYSSIFYWAHLEALETSAFPVHPHEGFEIMTFILEGMGEHYDTATKVWTPLKTGDVQVVQSGSGVQHSERITKGTKLFQIWFDPDFSKAMKKEANYKDYAKNTLNSKKENGIDRLVYIGENGI
;
A
#
# COMPACT_ATOMS: atom_id res chain seq x y z
N MET A 1 3.44 -22.13 22.66
CA MET A 1 4.27 -21.13 21.92
C MET A 1 3.50 -20.71 20.69
N LYS A 2 3.36 -19.41 20.42
CA LYS A 2 2.79 -18.96 19.13
C LYS A 2 3.79 -19.34 18.04
N ASN A 3 3.37 -20.06 17.02
CA ASN A 3 4.22 -20.40 15.88
C ASN A 3 4.56 -19.09 15.15
N ILE A 4 5.84 -18.71 15.16
CA ILE A 4 6.35 -17.63 14.34
C ILE A 4 6.63 -18.22 12.96
N GLN A 5 5.99 -17.66 11.93
CA GLN A 5 6.31 -17.99 10.54
C GLN A 5 7.28 -16.94 10.01
N HIS A 6 8.43 -17.37 9.52
CA HIS A 6 9.41 -16.50 8.87
C HIS A 6 9.39 -16.80 7.37
N LEU A 7 9.10 -15.79 6.56
CA LEU A 7 9.12 -15.86 5.11
C LEU A 7 10.32 -15.07 4.60
N THR A 8 11.32 -15.77 4.09
CA THR A 8 12.51 -15.12 3.53
C THR A 8 12.19 -14.43 2.21
N LYS A 9 13.05 -13.50 1.77
CA LYS A 9 12.88 -12.77 0.50
C LYS A 9 12.82 -13.71 -0.71
N GLU A 10 13.60 -14.80 -0.69
CA GLU A 10 13.66 -15.82 -1.74
C GLU A 10 12.39 -16.67 -1.82
N GLN A 11 11.63 -16.72 -0.73
CA GLN A 11 10.35 -17.42 -0.64
C GLN A 11 9.17 -16.56 -1.10
N GLN A 12 9.38 -15.26 -1.27
CA GLN A 12 8.38 -14.33 -1.77
C GLN A 12 8.30 -14.37 -3.30
N GLU A 13 7.19 -13.94 -3.87
CA GLU A 13 7.13 -13.67 -5.30
C GLU A 13 7.99 -12.44 -5.62
N PHE A 14 8.85 -12.57 -6.61
CA PHE A 14 9.59 -11.43 -7.18
C PHE A 14 9.02 -11.10 -8.55
N MET A 15 8.70 -9.82 -8.78
CA MET A 15 8.10 -9.36 -10.03
C MET A 15 8.72 -8.04 -10.48
N PRO A 16 9.45 -8.02 -11.61
CA PRO A 16 9.80 -6.78 -12.28
C PRO A 16 8.60 -6.22 -13.05
N LEU A 17 8.43 -4.90 -13.04
CA LEU A 17 7.37 -4.17 -13.71
C LEU A 17 7.97 -3.07 -14.58
N PHE A 18 7.30 -2.74 -15.70
CA PHE A 18 7.69 -1.65 -16.61
C PHE A 18 9.16 -1.75 -17.04
N ASP A 19 9.52 -2.89 -17.65
CA ASP A 19 10.88 -3.20 -18.10
C ASP A 19 11.96 -3.09 -17.01
N GLY A 20 11.56 -3.37 -15.76
CA GLY A 20 12.43 -3.34 -14.60
C GLY A 20 12.56 -1.96 -13.93
N ALA A 21 11.80 -0.96 -14.34
CA ALA A 21 11.76 0.33 -13.65
C ALA A 21 11.33 0.19 -12.19
N PHE A 22 10.42 -0.75 -11.91
CA PHE A 22 10.04 -1.15 -10.56
C PHE A 22 10.32 -2.63 -10.34
N VAL A 23 10.62 -2.99 -9.11
CA VAL A 23 10.67 -4.38 -8.66
C VAL A 23 9.81 -4.55 -7.41
N GLU A 24 9.09 -5.65 -7.34
CA GLU A 24 8.27 -6.00 -6.18
C GLU A 24 8.71 -7.32 -5.58
N ASN A 25 8.80 -7.36 -4.25
CA ASN A 25 8.77 -8.59 -3.47
C ASN A 25 7.40 -8.67 -2.79
N LYS A 26 6.70 -9.79 -2.96
CA LYS A 26 5.33 -9.95 -2.46
C LYS A 26 5.28 -11.01 -1.35
N PRO A 27 5.27 -10.60 -0.07
CA PRO A 27 5.01 -11.51 1.04
C PRO A 27 3.64 -12.19 0.92
N ILE A 28 2.63 -11.44 0.47
CA ILE A 28 1.28 -11.95 0.19
C ILE A 28 0.96 -11.61 -1.27
N PRO A 29 1.26 -12.50 -2.22
CA PRO A 29 0.93 -12.31 -3.63
C PRO A 29 -0.53 -12.68 -3.92
N PHE A 30 -0.97 -12.44 -5.15
CA PHE A 30 -2.24 -12.99 -5.61
C PHE A 30 -2.27 -14.53 -5.47
N PRO A 31 -3.46 -15.15 -5.33
CA PRO A 31 -3.60 -16.59 -5.15
C PRO A 31 -2.82 -17.40 -6.19
N ASN A 32 -2.32 -18.58 -5.74
CA ASN A 32 -1.51 -19.51 -6.54
C ASN A 32 -0.12 -19.02 -6.96
N ARG A 33 0.40 -18.01 -6.27
CA ARG A 33 1.75 -17.48 -6.45
C ARG A 33 2.66 -17.89 -5.28
N LYS A 34 3.98 -17.73 -5.48
CA LYS A 34 4.98 -17.97 -4.43
C LYS A 34 4.88 -16.89 -3.35
N GLY A 35 4.76 -17.29 -2.10
CA GLY A 35 4.61 -16.41 -0.94
C GLY A 35 3.74 -17.04 0.14
N THR A 36 3.24 -16.24 1.06
CA THR A 36 2.24 -16.68 2.04
C THR A 36 0.82 -16.49 1.51
N THR A 37 -0.12 -17.22 2.06
CA THR A 37 -1.54 -17.03 1.74
C THR A 37 -2.11 -15.79 2.43
N ALA A 38 -3.17 -15.23 1.86
CA ALA A 38 -3.96 -14.19 2.50
C ALA A 38 -4.39 -14.62 3.92
N TYR A 39 -4.42 -13.66 4.84
CA TYR A 39 -4.89 -13.90 6.20
C TYR A 39 -5.67 -12.69 6.72
N SER A 40 -6.69 -12.92 7.56
CA SER A 40 -7.63 -11.89 7.97
C SER A 40 -8.22 -11.20 6.72
N SER A 41 -8.30 -9.88 6.72
CA SER A 41 -8.73 -9.09 5.57
C SER A 41 -7.60 -8.71 4.61
N ILE A 42 -6.34 -9.07 4.90
CA ILE A 42 -5.21 -8.78 4.01
C ILE A 42 -5.12 -9.87 2.95
N PHE A 43 -5.27 -9.50 1.68
CA PHE A 43 -5.18 -10.44 0.56
C PHE A 43 -4.06 -10.13 -0.44
N TYR A 44 -3.38 -8.99 -0.29
CA TYR A 44 -2.22 -8.60 -1.08
C TYR A 44 -1.27 -7.74 -0.25
N TRP A 45 0.03 -7.98 -0.38
CA TRP A 45 1.08 -7.15 0.20
C TRP A 45 2.30 -7.19 -0.71
N ALA A 46 2.70 -6.03 -1.20
CA ALA A 46 3.92 -5.85 -1.98
C ALA A 46 4.88 -4.89 -1.28
N HIS A 47 6.17 -5.19 -1.38
CA HIS A 47 7.28 -4.27 -1.13
C HIS A 47 7.84 -3.86 -2.48
N LEU A 48 7.57 -2.63 -2.91
CA LEU A 48 8.04 -2.07 -4.16
C LEU A 48 9.31 -1.25 -3.93
N GLU A 49 10.26 -1.38 -4.84
CA GLU A 49 11.42 -0.52 -4.98
C GLU A 49 11.46 0.05 -6.41
N ALA A 50 11.59 1.38 -6.52
CA ALA A 50 11.72 2.07 -7.81
C ALA A 50 13.19 2.18 -8.20
N LEU A 51 13.61 1.39 -9.17
CA LEU A 51 14.97 1.43 -9.73
C LEU A 51 15.13 2.59 -10.70
N GLU A 52 14.05 3.01 -11.33
CA GLU A 52 13.95 4.22 -12.16
C GLU A 52 12.66 4.97 -11.84
N THR A 53 12.61 6.27 -12.16
CA THR A 53 11.37 7.05 -12.07
C THR A 53 10.40 6.57 -13.14
N SER A 54 9.22 6.12 -12.73
CA SER A 54 8.18 5.62 -13.62
C SER A 54 6.79 5.83 -13.02
N ALA A 55 5.76 5.40 -13.72
CA ALA A 55 4.38 5.53 -13.25
C ALA A 55 3.56 4.29 -13.58
N PHE A 56 2.68 3.91 -12.66
CA PHE A 56 1.54 3.06 -13.01
C PHE A 56 0.55 3.92 -13.80
N PRO A 57 0.16 3.51 -15.02
CA PRO A 57 -0.85 4.24 -15.78
C PRO A 57 -2.19 4.24 -15.05
N VAL A 58 -3.13 5.07 -15.48
CA VAL A 58 -4.47 5.08 -14.90
C VAL A 58 -5.10 3.70 -14.99
N HIS A 59 -5.51 3.15 -13.86
CA HIS A 59 -6.09 1.82 -13.73
C HIS A 59 -7.22 1.80 -12.69
N PRO A 60 -8.22 0.90 -12.84
CA PRO A 60 -9.40 0.86 -11.97
C PRO A 60 -9.21 -0.04 -10.75
N HIS A 61 -9.90 0.34 -9.65
CA HIS A 61 -10.13 -0.49 -8.47
C HIS A 61 -11.57 -0.36 -8.00
N GLU A 62 -12.14 -1.44 -7.48
CA GLU A 62 -13.47 -1.46 -6.90
C GLU A 62 -13.58 -2.51 -5.77
N GLY A 63 -14.35 -2.21 -4.74
CA GLY A 63 -14.74 -3.15 -3.69
C GLY A 63 -13.70 -3.44 -2.61
N PHE A 64 -12.48 -2.93 -2.69
CA PHE A 64 -11.44 -3.16 -1.69
C PHE A 64 -10.70 -1.87 -1.28
N GLU A 65 -9.82 -1.98 -0.31
CA GLU A 65 -9.08 -0.85 0.24
C GLU A 65 -7.59 -1.04 0.01
N ILE A 66 -6.88 0.05 -0.30
CA ILE A 66 -5.44 0.07 -0.57
C ILE A 66 -4.77 1.00 0.42
N MET A 67 -3.74 0.52 1.11
CA MET A 67 -2.84 1.34 1.90
C MET A 67 -1.47 1.36 1.26
N THR A 68 -0.95 2.58 1.01
CA THR A 68 0.40 2.80 0.52
C THR A 68 1.22 3.50 1.60
N PHE A 69 2.32 2.89 2.03
CA PHE A 69 3.26 3.42 3.02
C PHE A 69 4.56 3.78 2.32
N ILE A 70 4.96 5.04 2.35
CA ILE A 70 6.26 5.45 1.81
C ILE A 70 7.34 5.22 2.86
N LEU A 71 8.17 4.21 2.65
CA LEU A 71 9.27 3.86 3.55
C LEU A 71 10.49 4.76 3.33
N GLU A 72 10.77 5.07 2.06
CA GLU A 72 11.90 5.88 1.62
C GLU A 72 11.55 6.58 0.30
N GLY A 73 11.99 7.82 0.10
CA GLY A 73 11.79 8.55 -1.15
C GLY A 73 10.47 9.29 -1.23
N MET A 74 9.89 9.33 -2.44
CA MET A 74 8.70 10.12 -2.75
C MET A 74 7.89 9.50 -3.90
N GLY A 75 6.57 9.52 -3.76
CA GLY A 75 5.61 9.22 -4.83
C GLY A 75 4.57 10.32 -4.98
N GLU A 76 3.78 10.23 -6.02
CA GLU A 76 2.61 11.08 -6.27
C GLU A 76 1.44 10.19 -6.67
N HIS A 77 0.29 10.50 -6.14
CA HIS A 77 -0.97 9.86 -6.48
C HIS A 77 -1.87 10.81 -7.26
N TYR A 78 -2.56 10.27 -8.25
CA TYR A 78 -3.61 10.94 -9.00
C TYR A 78 -4.86 10.06 -9.01
N ASP A 79 -6.02 10.62 -8.80
CA ASP A 79 -7.29 9.93 -8.98
C ASP A 79 -8.26 10.73 -9.86
N THR A 80 -9.23 10.02 -10.43
CA THR A 80 -10.20 10.61 -11.36
C THR A 80 -11.30 11.41 -10.68
N ALA A 81 -11.43 11.30 -9.35
CA ALA A 81 -12.41 12.08 -8.58
C ALA A 81 -11.87 13.48 -8.29
N THR A 82 -10.65 13.58 -7.76
CA THR A 82 -10.02 14.88 -7.45
C THR A 82 -9.34 15.51 -8.65
N LYS A 83 -8.81 14.70 -9.57
CA LYS A 83 -8.03 15.12 -10.76
C LYS A 83 -6.78 15.92 -10.41
N VAL A 84 -6.19 15.66 -9.26
CA VAL A 84 -5.00 16.33 -8.74
C VAL A 84 -3.91 15.30 -8.45
N TRP A 85 -2.66 15.65 -8.75
CA TRP A 85 -1.49 14.90 -8.29
C TRP A 85 -1.13 15.34 -6.88
N THR A 86 -1.16 14.40 -5.94
CA THR A 86 -0.88 14.65 -4.52
C THR A 86 0.42 13.96 -4.14
N PRO A 87 1.43 14.70 -3.63
CA PRO A 87 2.71 14.10 -3.26
C PRO A 87 2.63 13.36 -1.93
N LEU A 88 3.33 12.22 -1.87
CA LEU A 88 3.55 11.40 -0.68
C LEU A 88 5.05 11.30 -0.41
N LYS A 89 5.47 11.50 0.83
CA LYS A 89 6.87 11.50 1.27
C LYS A 89 7.15 10.39 2.27
N THR A 90 8.41 10.13 2.53
CA THR A 90 8.84 9.16 3.55
C THR A 90 8.09 9.32 4.87
N GLY A 91 7.43 8.26 5.28
CA GLY A 91 6.61 8.15 6.49
C GLY A 91 5.15 8.54 6.32
N ASP A 92 4.75 9.06 5.16
CA ASP A 92 3.33 9.31 4.85
C ASP A 92 2.62 8.00 4.50
N VAL A 93 1.32 8.00 4.75
CA VAL A 93 0.42 6.89 4.41
C VAL A 93 -0.74 7.42 3.59
N GLN A 94 -1.07 6.70 2.55
CA GLN A 94 -2.27 6.91 1.76
C GLN A 94 -3.25 5.76 1.98
N VAL A 95 -4.52 6.10 2.09
CA VAL A 95 -5.62 5.12 2.13
C VAL A 95 -6.59 5.44 0.99
N VAL A 96 -6.81 4.47 0.12
CA VAL A 96 -7.83 4.50 -0.93
C VAL A 96 -8.90 3.46 -0.59
N GLN A 97 -10.11 3.91 -0.32
CA GLN A 97 -11.29 3.07 -0.21
C GLN A 97 -11.99 3.09 -1.57
N SER A 98 -11.79 2.05 -2.38
CA SER A 98 -12.23 2.08 -3.77
C SER A 98 -13.76 2.09 -3.96
N GLY A 99 -14.52 1.65 -2.96
CA GLY A 99 -15.97 1.72 -2.97
C GLY A 99 -16.57 1.11 -4.24
N SER A 100 -17.51 1.79 -4.85
CA SER A 100 -18.16 1.39 -6.12
C SER A 100 -17.30 1.63 -7.36
N GLY A 101 -16.06 2.09 -7.19
CA GLY A 101 -15.07 2.23 -8.25
C GLY A 101 -14.32 3.56 -8.21
N VAL A 102 -13.03 3.48 -8.45
CA VAL A 102 -12.13 4.63 -8.65
C VAL A 102 -11.09 4.25 -9.71
N GLN A 103 -10.61 5.23 -10.44
CA GLN A 103 -9.43 5.06 -11.29
C GLN A 103 -8.33 5.96 -10.75
N HIS A 104 -7.13 5.43 -10.64
CA HIS A 104 -5.98 6.17 -10.14
C HIS A 104 -4.71 5.89 -10.94
N SER A 105 -3.69 6.69 -10.72
CA SER A 105 -2.34 6.56 -11.25
C SER A 105 -1.35 6.90 -10.15
N GLU A 106 -0.21 6.24 -10.15
CA GLU A 106 0.85 6.47 -9.16
C GLU A 106 2.16 6.72 -9.90
N ARG A 107 2.79 7.86 -9.63
CA ARG A 107 4.13 8.19 -10.11
C ARG A 107 5.12 8.01 -8.98
N ILE A 108 6.18 7.24 -9.21
CA ILE A 108 7.13 6.87 -8.18
C ILE A 108 8.53 7.26 -8.64
N THR A 109 9.22 8.06 -7.83
CA THR A 109 10.59 8.53 -8.12
C THR A 109 11.60 7.43 -7.87
N LYS A 110 12.67 7.41 -8.65
CA LYS A 110 13.82 6.51 -8.45
C LYS A 110 14.31 6.54 -7.00
N GLY A 111 14.61 5.38 -6.45
CA GLY A 111 15.07 5.18 -5.07
C GLY A 111 13.95 5.11 -4.03
N THR A 112 12.69 5.28 -4.43
CA THR A 112 11.56 5.13 -3.52
C THR A 112 11.34 3.67 -3.17
N LYS A 113 11.08 3.42 -1.88
CA LYS A 113 10.62 2.13 -1.35
C LYS A 113 9.29 2.34 -0.66
N LEU A 114 8.35 1.47 -0.91
CA LEU A 114 7.03 1.53 -0.31
C LEU A 114 6.45 0.14 -0.05
N PHE A 115 5.52 0.07 0.90
CA PHE A 115 4.59 -1.04 1.01
C PHE A 115 3.26 -0.64 0.38
N GLN A 116 2.68 -1.54 -0.39
CA GLN A 116 1.28 -1.47 -0.79
C GLN A 116 0.56 -2.70 -0.26
N ILE A 117 -0.48 -2.47 0.55
CA ILE A 117 -1.23 -3.51 1.24
C ILE A 117 -2.70 -3.33 0.88
N TRP A 118 -3.35 -4.43 0.46
CA TRP A 118 -4.76 -4.42 0.08
C TRP A 118 -5.58 -5.22 1.06
N PHE A 119 -6.71 -4.65 1.42
CA PHE A 119 -7.66 -5.23 2.37
C PHE A 119 -8.97 -5.53 1.67
N ASP A 120 -9.54 -6.70 1.99
CA ASP A 120 -10.87 -7.14 1.55
C ASP A 120 -11.89 -6.79 2.65
N PRO A 121 -12.66 -5.71 2.49
CA PRO A 121 -13.73 -5.35 3.42
C PRO A 121 -14.97 -6.21 3.13
N ASP A 122 -16.08 -5.92 3.84
CA ASP A 122 -17.39 -6.45 3.44
C ASP A 122 -17.76 -5.89 2.06
N PHE A 123 -17.51 -6.66 1.01
CA PHE A 123 -17.70 -6.28 -0.37
C PHE A 123 -19.11 -5.73 -0.64
N SER A 124 -20.14 -6.35 -0.05
CA SER A 124 -21.53 -5.92 -0.25
C SER A 124 -21.82 -4.53 0.29
N LYS A 125 -21.07 -4.12 1.32
CA LYS A 125 -21.15 -2.78 1.90
C LYS A 125 -20.22 -1.80 1.18
N ALA A 126 -19.02 -2.25 0.81
CA ALA A 126 -18.07 -1.44 0.08
C ALA A 126 -18.65 -0.94 -1.25
N MET A 127 -19.26 -1.82 -2.03
CA MET A 127 -19.87 -1.49 -3.33
C MET A 127 -21.05 -0.50 -3.26
N LYS A 128 -21.58 -0.22 -2.07
CA LYS A 128 -22.64 0.78 -1.85
C LYS A 128 -22.12 2.17 -1.49
N LYS A 129 -20.81 2.30 -1.31
CA LYS A 129 -20.16 3.55 -0.94
C LYS A 129 -19.47 4.15 -2.16
N GLU A 130 -19.43 5.47 -2.23
CA GLU A 130 -18.55 6.17 -3.15
C GLU A 130 -17.09 5.94 -2.75
N ALA A 131 -16.20 6.01 -3.74
CA ALA A 131 -14.77 5.95 -3.47
C ALA A 131 -14.34 7.11 -2.55
N ASN A 132 -13.45 6.82 -1.63
CA ASN A 132 -12.88 7.80 -0.72
C ASN A 132 -11.36 7.65 -0.71
N TYR A 133 -10.69 8.78 -0.55
CA TYR A 133 -9.24 8.87 -0.59
C TYR A 133 -8.75 9.80 0.50
N LYS A 134 -7.73 9.41 1.23
CA LYS A 134 -7.15 10.23 2.28
C LYS A 134 -5.66 9.99 2.45
N ASP A 135 -4.91 11.08 2.53
CA ASP A 135 -3.50 11.09 2.89
C ASP A 135 -3.32 11.45 4.36
N TYR A 136 -2.36 10.76 4.98
CA TYR A 136 -1.96 10.98 6.34
C TYR A 136 -0.46 11.29 6.36
N ALA A 137 -0.13 12.55 6.58
CA ALA A 137 1.25 12.96 6.73
C ALA A 137 1.85 12.37 8.01
N LYS A 138 3.11 11.94 7.95
CA LYS A 138 3.83 11.33 9.09
C LYS A 138 3.66 12.11 10.40
N ASN A 139 3.72 13.43 10.34
CA ASN A 139 3.61 14.30 11.52
C ASN A 139 2.19 14.41 12.11
N THR A 140 1.19 13.90 11.41
CA THR A 140 -0.21 13.85 11.90
C THR A 140 -0.55 12.51 12.55
N LEU A 141 0.33 11.53 12.45
CA LEU A 141 0.12 10.20 13.04
C LEU A 141 0.48 10.21 14.52
N ASN A 142 -0.30 9.47 15.30
CA ASN A 142 -0.04 9.32 16.72
C ASN A 142 1.28 8.58 16.95
N SER A 143 2.17 9.17 17.73
CA SER A 143 3.43 8.55 18.13
C SER A 143 3.48 8.33 19.64
N LYS A 144 4.02 7.18 20.03
CA LYS A 144 4.29 6.87 21.46
C LYS A 144 5.73 6.40 21.59
N LYS A 145 6.39 6.82 22.65
CA LYS A 145 7.72 6.32 22.99
C LYS A 145 7.57 5.25 24.06
N GLU A 146 7.91 4.00 23.70
CA GLU A 146 7.84 2.86 24.62
C GLU A 146 9.18 2.13 24.63
N ASN A 147 9.79 1.95 25.79
CA ASN A 147 11.07 1.23 25.95
C ASN A 147 12.21 1.72 25.03
N GLY A 148 12.28 3.03 24.77
CA GLY A 148 13.28 3.63 23.90
C GLY A 148 12.99 3.51 22.40
N ILE A 149 11.86 2.94 22.03
CA ILE A 149 11.41 2.77 20.64
C ILE A 149 10.32 3.80 20.34
N ASP A 150 10.46 4.54 19.25
CA ASP A 150 9.40 5.40 18.75
C ASP A 150 8.41 4.54 17.94
N ARG A 151 7.16 4.49 18.41
CA ARG A 151 6.07 3.75 17.78
C ARG A 151 5.11 4.71 17.12
N LEU A 152 4.94 4.57 15.81
CA LEU A 152 3.87 5.23 15.04
C LEU A 152 2.68 4.27 14.93
N VAL A 153 1.48 4.76 15.21
CA VAL A 153 0.25 3.98 15.08
C VAL A 153 -0.45 4.39 13.79
N TYR A 154 -0.38 3.52 12.80
CA TYR A 154 -1.02 3.73 11.51
C TYR A 154 -2.46 3.21 11.48
N ILE A 155 -2.74 2.08 12.13
CA ILE A 155 -4.03 1.40 12.11
C ILE A 155 -4.45 1.03 13.53
N GLY A 156 -5.74 1.08 13.80
CA GLY A 156 -6.32 0.68 15.07
C GLY A 156 -6.64 1.85 15.99
N GLU A 157 -6.79 1.57 17.28
CA GLU A 157 -7.13 2.58 18.27
C GLU A 157 -6.10 3.71 18.29
N ASN A 158 -6.57 4.95 18.02
CA ASN A 158 -5.77 6.17 17.84
C ASN A 158 -4.87 6.20 16.58
N GLY A 159 -5.10 5.32 15.62
CA GLY A 159 -4.53 5.36 14.28
C GLY A 159 -5.54 5.84 13.22
N ILE A 160 -5.32 5.38 11.98
CA ILE A 160 -6.21 5.61 10.82
C ILE A 160 -7.44 4.72 10.93
#